data_5e54f5a318e7ab1492650c93580f9ba4
#
_entry.id   5e54f5a318e7ab1492650c93580f9ba4
#
_cell.length_a   1.000
_cell.length_b   1.000
_cell.length_c   1.000
_cell.angle_alpha   90.00
_cell.angle_beta   90.00
_cell.angle_gamma   90.00
#
_symmetry.space_group_name_H-M   'P 1'
#
loop_
_entity.id
_entity.type
_entity.pdbx_description
1 polymer ?
#
loop_
_entity_poly.entity_id
_entity_poly.type
_entity_poly.pdbx_seq_one_letter_code
_entity_poly.pdbx_strand_id
1 'polypeptide(L)'
;ASDVYKRQVSFSFRQQSSTQPSFQQLEVVPLSSPALYSYLQERGINTELAKRECKEVRFVNNGKQFFAVGFPNASGGYEVRNKYFKGCIAPKDITYIRQKGEPRETCYMFEGFMDYLSFLTLRQKSCLTYPDLDKQDYIILNSVSNLSKALYPLGNYEHIHCFFDNDAAGMKAVQELHREYGWRVRDSSRIYSNYKDLNDYLRGKKLSQSLEFPQPTKQTERQVQQPTKKKGKGFRM
;
A
#
# COMPACT_ATOMS: atom_id res chain seq x y z
N ALA A 1 -2.34 30.28 -56.10
CA ALA A 1 -1.55 30.21 -54.91
C ALA A 1 -2.47 30.40 -53.71
N SER A 2 -2.79 29.34 -52.98
CA SER A 2 -3.66 29.37 -51.81
C SER A 2 -2.80 29.09 -50.56
N ASP A 3 -2.72 30.11 -49.70
CA ASP A 3 -2.06 30.01 -48.39
C ASP A 3 -2.89 29.14 -47.43
N VAL A 4 -2.35 28.00 -47.08
CA VAL A 4 -2.88 27.17 -45.98
C VAL A 4 -2.21 27.61 -44.70
N TYR A 5 -2.94 28.37 -43.88
CA TYR A 5 -2.54 28.75 -42.51
C TYR A 5 -2.46 27.49 -41.66
N LYS A 6 -1.23 27.07 -41.31
CA LYS A 6 -0.97 26.10 -40.26
C LYS A 6 -1.17 26.80 -38.89
N ARG A 7 -2.31 26.56 -38.24
CA ARG A 7 -2.48 26.87 -36.82
C ARG A 7 -1.60 25.92 -36.01
N GLN A 8 -0.47 26.39 -35.53
CA GLN A 8 0.31 25.73 -34.48
C GLN A 8 -0.43 25.90 -33.17
N VAL A 9 -0.99 24.80 -32.65
CA VAL A 9 -1.51 24.74 -31.28
C VAL A 9 -0.31 24.52 -30.38
N SER A 10 0.14 25.56 -29.69
CA SER A 10 1.18 25.45 -28.66
C SER A 10 0.59 24.77 -27.42
N PHE A 11 0.91 23.50 -27.26
CA PHE A 11 0.69 22.81 -25.99
C PHE A 11 1.68 23.36 -24.95
N SER A 12 1.25 24.26 -24.08
CA SER A 12 2.00 24.59 -22.90
C SER A 12 1.84 23.45 -21.89
N PHE A 13 2.85 22.61 -21.76
CA PHE A 13 2.99 21.75 -20.61
C PHE A 13 3.16 22.65 -19.38
N ARG A 14 2.09 22.84 -18.61
CA ARG A 14 2.23 23.28 -17.23
C ARG A 14 3.02 22.18 -16.52
N GLN A 15 4.30 22.40 -16.30
CA GLN A 15 5.06 21.66 -15.30
C GLN A 15 4.34 21.89 -13.98
N GLN A 16 3.59 20.86 -13.54
CA GLN A 16 3.22 20.75 -12.14
C GLN A 16 4.54 20.65 -11.39
N SER A 17 4.95 21.74 -10.78
CA SER A 17 6.02 21.74 -9.77
C SER A 17 5.54 20.81 -8.66
N SER A 18 6.00 19.56 -8.67
CA SER A 18 5.88 18.68 -7.54
C SER A 18 6.65 19.35 -6.41
N THR A 19 5.96 19.97 -5.48
CA THR A 19 6.52 20.39 -4.20
C THR A 19 6.88 19.12 -3.43
N GLN A 20 7.97 18.44 -3.83
CA GLN A 20 8.59 17.45 -2.98
C GLN A 20 9.13 18.20 -1.77
N PRO A 21 8.83 17.73 -0.55
CA PRO A 21 9.44 18.30 0.63
C PRO A 21 10.95 18.29 0.43
N SER A 22 11.58 19.47 0.45
CA SER A 22 13.05 19.57 0.33
C SER A 22 13.65 19.12 1.66
N PHE A 23 13.91 17.82 1.78
CA PHE A 23 14.64 17.26 2.91
C PHE A 23 16.08 17.77 2.86
N GLN A 24 16.45 18.58 3.86
CA GLN A 24 17.80 19.14 3.99
C GLN A 24 18.53 18.42 5.14
N GLN A 25 19.86 18.49 5.13
CA GLN A 25 20.71 17.95 6.20
C GLN A 25 20.38 16.50 6.55
N LEU A 26 20.30 15.65 5.53
CA LEU A 26 20.01 14.23 5.69
C LEU A 26 21.18 13.53 6.41
N GLU A 27 20.88 12.93 7.56
CA GLU A 27 21.80 12.08 8.32
C GLU A 27 21.16 10.69 8.48
N VAL A 28 21.92 9.64 8.20
CA VAL A 28 21.48 8.25 8.35
C VAL A 28 22.38 7.57 9.38
N VAL A 29 21.80 7.14 10.50
CA VAL A 29 22.51 6.54 11.62
C VAL A 29 21.86 5.21 12.04
N PRO A 30 22.53 4.37 12.82
CA PRO A 30 21.90 3.20 13.41
C PRO A 30 20.64 3.59 14.19
N LEU A 31 19.58 2.78 14.08
CA LEU A 31 18.33 3.01 14.78
C LEU A 31 18.55 2.91 16.31
N SER A 32 18.40 4.01 17.01
CA SER A 32 18.72 4.10 18.45
C SER A 32 17.75 4.95 19.27
N SER A 33 16.92 5.79 18.64
CA SER A 33 16.01 6.70 19.34
C SER A 33 14.93 5.96 20.14
N PRO A 34 14.79 6.21 21.47
CA PRO A 34 13.74 5.61 22.27
C PRO A 34 12.32 5.89 21.76
N ALA A 35 12.09 7.07 21.21
CA ALA A 35 10.78 7.43 20.66
C ALA A 35 10.42 6.58 19.43
N LEU A 36 11.41 6.21 18.60
CA LEU A 36 11.20 5.32 17.47
C LEU A 36 10.97 3.87 17.91
N TYR A 37 11.65 3.42 18.97
CA TYR A 37 11.38 2.12 19.57
C TYR A 37 9.98 2.05 20.15
N SER A 38 9.53 3.07 20.87
CA SER A 38 8.16 3.15 21.38
C SER A 38 7.15 3.08 20.24
N TYR A 39 7.40 3.81 19.14
CA TYR A 39 6.55 3.76 17.95
C TYR A 39 6.49 2.34 17.34
N LEU A 40 7.63 1.67 17.20
CA LEU A 40 7.69 0.30 16.66
C LEU A 40 6.96 -0.69 17.57
N GLN A 41 7.11 -0.54 18.91
CA GLN A 41 6.38 -1.35 19.89
C GLN A 41 4.87 -1.10 19.84
N GLU A 42 4.40 0.15 19.69
CA GLU A 42 3.00 0.49 19.44
C GLU A 42 2.46 -0.18 18.16
N ARG A 43 3.34 -0.41 17.18
CA ARG A 43 3.04 -1.13 15.94
C ARG A 43 3.21 -2.66 16.07
N GLY A 44 3.54 -3.17 17.25
CA GLY A 44 3.73 -4.60 17.52
C GLY A 44 5.01 -5.19 16.92
N ILE A 45 5.88 -4.36 16.37
CA ILE A 45 7.12 -4.78 15.70
C ILE A 45 8.20 -5.13 16.72
N ASN A 46 8.90 -6.24 16.46
CA ASN A 46 10.11 -6.58 17.22
C ASN A 46 11.21 -5.56 16.92
N THR A 47 11.70 -4.88 17.96
CA THR A 47 12.69 -3.80 17.82
C THR A 47 14.06 -4.31 17.36
N GLU A 48 14.46 -5.52 17.72
CA GLU A 48 15.74 -6.09 17.27
C GLU A 48 15.71 -6.41 15.77
N LEU A 49 14.59 -6.91 15.24
CA LEU A 49 14.39 -7.06 13.81
C LEU A 49 14.44 -5.69 13.12
N ALA A 50 13.74 -4.70 13.67
CA ALA A 50 13.75 -3.35 13.11
C ALA A 50 15.15 -2.71 13.10
N LYS A 51 15.97 -2.91 14.12
CA LYS A 51 17.37 -2.45 14.16
C LYS A 51 18.21 -3.04 13.03
N ARG A 52 17.97 -4.31 12.71
CA ARG A 52 18.70 -5.00 11.64
C ARG A 52 18.30 -4.47 10.26
N GLU A 53 17.01 -4.30 10.03
CA GLU A 53 16.44 -3.98 8.71
C GLU A 53 16.38 -2.48 8.41
N CYS A 54 16.35 -1.63 9.43
CA CYS A 54 16.09 -0.20 9.32
C CYS A 54 17.25 0.65 9.84
N LYS A 55 17.20 1.92 9.50
CA LYS A 55 18.09 2.98 10.02
C LYS A 55 17.24 4.04 10.72
N GLU A 56 17.87 4.89 11.49
CA GLU A 56 17.29 6.16 11.90
C GLU A 56 17.69 7.21 10.88
N VAL A 57 16.72 7.90 10.33
CA VAL A 57 16.94 8.97 9.36
C VAL A 57 16.53 10.28 10.00
N ARG A 58 17.47 11.22 10.05
CA ARG A 58 17.30 12.57 10.57
C ARG A 58 17.37 13.55 9.41
N PHE A 59 16.50 14.52 9.39
CA PHE A 59 16.43 15.51 8.32
C PHE A 59 15.78 16.80 8.80
N VAL A 60 16.04 17.89 8.07
CA VAL A 60 15.36 19.17 8.24
C VAL A 60 14.33 19.34 7.13
N ASN A 61 13.12 19.71 7.48
CA ASN A 61 12.06 20.07 6.55
C ASN A 61 11.37 21.34 7.04
N ASN A 62 11.29 22.36 6.18
CA ASN A 62 10.75 23.68 6.52
C ASN A 62 11.36 24.26 7.82
N GLY A 63 12.68 24.15 8.00
CA GLY A 63 13.43 24.64 9.16
C GLY A 63 13.22 23.88 10.46
N LYS A 64 12.45 22.78 10.46
CA LYS A 64 12.24 21.91 11.62
C LYS A 64 12.99 20.60 11.47
N GLN A 65 13.61 20.15 12.58
CA GLN A 65 14.27 18.84 12.65
C GLN A 65 13.25 17.72 12.83
N PHE A 66 13.43 16.67 12.05
CA PHE A 66 12.64 15.44 12.12
C PHE A 66 13.57 14.23 12.21
N PHE A 67 13.06 13.16 12.80
CA PHE A 67 13.67 11.85 12.76
C PHE A 67 12.62 10.77 12.59
N ALA A 68 12.97 9.71 11.89
CA ALA A 68 12.04 8.65 11.54
C ALA A 68 12.78 7.31 11.39
N VAL A 69 12.03 6.22 11.48
CA VAL A 69 12.49 4.91 11.02
C VAL A 69 12.62 5.00 9.51
N GLY A 70 13.81 4.75 8.98
CA GLY A 70 14.12 4.75 7.56
C GLY A 70 14.39 3.34 7.06
N PHE A 71 13.71 2.96 5.99
CA PHE A 71 13.89 1.69 5.32
C PHE A 71 14.50 1.95 3.93
N PRO A 72 15.71 1.43 3.64
CA PRO A 72 16.41 1.73 2.41
C PRO A 72 15.74 1.06 1.20
N ASN A 73 15.78 1.71 0.05
CA ASN A 73 15.35 1.14 -1.21
C ASN A 73 16.55 0.86 -2.16
N ALA A 74 16.26 0.21 -3.29
CA ALA A 74 17.30 -0.23 -4.24
C ALA A 74 18.06 0.93 -4.92
N SER A 75 17.47 2.13 -4.97
CA SER A 75 18.08 3.32 -5.60
C SER A 75 18.76 4.27 -4.60
N GLY A 76 18.94 3.86 -3.34
CA GLY A 76 19.59 4.68 -2.31
C GLY A 76 18.68 5.71 -1.64
N GLY A 77 17.38 5.70 -1.92
CA GLY A 77 16.38 6.46 -1.17
C GLY A 77 15.89 5.71 0.08
N TYR A 78 15.03 6.34 0.85
CA TYR A 78 14.47 5.78 2.07
C TYR A 78 12.96 5.97 2.14
N GLU A 79 12.22 4.92 2.46
CA GLU A 79 10.89 5.08 3.02
C GLU A 79 11.03 5.45 4.49
N VAL A 80 10.36 6.53 4.92
CA VAL A 80 10.49 7.04 6.28
C VAL A 80 9.15 7.07 7.01
N ARG A 81 9.16 6.64 8.28
CA ARG A 81 7.94 6.59 9.08
C ARG A 81 8.22 6.84 10.57
N ASN A 82 7.38 7.63 11.19
CA ASN A 82 7.26 7.72 12.63
C ASN A 82 5.77 7.81 13.02
N LYS A 83 5.46 8.14 14.28
CA LYS A 83 4.07 8.24 14.76
C LYS A 83 3.24 9.29 14.00
N TYR A 84 3.87 10.35 13.51
CA TYR A 84 3.21 11.54 12.94
C TYR A 84 3.43 11.71 11.44
N PHE A 85 4.35 10.95 10.86
CA PHE A 85 4.80 11.17 9.50
C PHE A 85 5.04 9.87 8.74
N LYS A 86 4.60 9.85 7.49
CA LYS A 86 4.93 8.84 6.47
C LYS A 86 5.40 9.57 5.22
N GLY A 87 6.54 9.20 4.69
CA GLY A 87 7.08 9.83 3.49
C GLY A 87 8.16 8.98 2.82
N CYS A 88 8.72 9.54 1.76
CA CYS A 88 9.83 8.95 1.05
C CYS A 88 10.90 10.02 0.81
N ILE A 89 12.14 9.70 1.12
CA ILE A 89 13.32 10.47 0.73
C ILE A 89 13.78 9.89 -0.60
N ALA A 90 13.76 10.71 -1.62
CA ALA A 90 14.06 10.34 -3.00
C ALA A 90 15.49 9.73 -3.16
N PRO A 91 15.68 8.90 -4.15
CA PRO A 91 14.73 8.46 -5.16
C PRO A 91 13.74 7.41 -4.67
N LYS A 92 12.53 7.38 -5.25
CA LYS A 92 11.50 6.37 -4.98
C LYS A 92 11.79 5.07 -5.72
N ASP A 93 11.86 3.96 -4.98
CA ASP A 93 12.07 2.65 -5.58
C ASP A 93 11.52 1.51 -4.71
N ILE A 94 11.52 0.30 -5.26
CA ILE A 94 11.30 -0.94 -4.49
C ILE A 94 12.52 -1.21 -3.59
N THR A 95 12.30 -2.03 -2.57
CA THR A 95 13.40 -2.66 -1.83
C THR A 95 13.45 -4.13 -2.21
N TYR A 96 14.61 -4.60 -2.61
CA TYR A 96 14.83 -5.99 -2.95
C TYR A 96 15.90 -6.59 -2.04
N ILE A 97 15.48 -7.46 -1.14
CA ILE A 97 16.35 -8.15 -0.19
C ILE A 97 16.60 -9.55 -0.76
N ARG A 98 17.79 -9.74 -1.25
CA ARG A 98 18.22 -10.98 -1.87
C ARG A 98 19.22 -11.70 -0.97
N GLN A 99 19.00 -12.96 -0.73
CA GLN A 99 19.91 -13.78 0.06
C GLN A 99 21.14 -14.14 -0.76
N LYS A 100 22.27 -14.27 -0.05
CA LYS A 100 23.51 -14.77 -0.65
C LYS A 100 23.45 -16.29 -0.80
N GLY A 101 24.17 -16.81 -1.79
CA GLY A 101 24.25 -18.24 -2.06
C GLY A 101 23.33 -18.70 -3.19
N GLU A 102 22.77 -19.90 -3.05
CA GLU A 102 21.93 -20.51 -4.08
C GLU A 102 20.67 -19.66 -4.35
N PRO A 103 20.20 -19.59 -5.62
CA PRO A 103 18.95 -18.94 -5.97
C PRO A 103 17.78 -19.50 -5.17
N ARG A 104 16.85 -18.64 -4.79
CA ARG A 104 15.62 -19.04 -4.09
C ARG A 104 14.51 -19.29 -5.09
N GLU A 105 13.70 -20.29 -4.83
CA GLU A 105 12.50 -20.57 -5.62
C GLU A 105 11.32 -19.68 -5.21
N THR A 106 11.35 -19.16 -3.98
CA THR A 106 10.25 -18.40 -3.39
C THR A 106 10.64 -16.97 -3.08
N CYS A 107 9.78 -16.03 -3.49
CA CYS A 107 9.84 -14.63 -3.13
C CYS A 107 8.57 -14.22 -2.34
N TYR A 108 8.76 -13.43 -1.29
CA TYR A 108 7.68 -12.84 -0.50
C TYR A 108 7.58 -11.35 -0.82
N MET A 109 6.39 -10.91 -1.19
CA MET A 109 6.13 -9.52 -1.58
C MET A 109 5.28 -8.80 -0.57
N PHE A 110 5.61 -7.53 -0.32
CA PHE A 110 4.89 -6.64 0.59
C PHE A 110 4.61 -5.30 -0.07
N GLU A 111 3.49 -4.66 0.29
CA GLU A 111 3.19 -3.31 -0.18
C GLU A 111 4.10 -2.28 0.51
N GLY A 112 4.30 -2.41 1.82
CA GLY A 112 5.12 -1.51 2.62
C GLY A 112 6.06 -2.21 3.60
N PHE A 113 7.10 -1.49 4.05
CA PHE A 113 8.09 -2.07 4.95
C PHE A 113 7.53 -2.40 6.36
N MET A 114 6.44 -1.76 6.79
CA MET A 114 5.81 -2.10 8.06
C MET A 114 5.18 -3.49 8.01
N ASP A 115 4.64 -3.90 6.87
CA ASP A 115 4.08 -5.23 6.67
C ASP A 115 5.19 -6.28 6.58
N TYR A 116 6.30 -5.94 5.92
CA TYR A 116 7.51 -6.77 5.93
C TYR A 116 8.03 -7.00 7.36
N LEU A 117 8.18 -5.94 8.17
CA LEU A 117 8.59 -6.07 9.57
C LEU A 117 7.58 -6.85 10.42
N SER A 118 6.28 -6.70 10.12
CA SER A 118 5.22 -7.48 10.77
C SER A 118 5.33 -8.95 10.44
N PHE A 119 5.59 -9.28 9.18
CA PHE A 119 5.84 -10.65 8.73
C PHE A 119 7.02 -11.28 9.46
N LEU A 120 8.17 -10.60 9.51
CA LEU A 120 9.34 -11.08 10.25
C LEU A 120 9.03 -11.30 11.73
N THR A 121 8.29 -10.37 12.35
CA THR A 121 7.90 -10.46 13.76
C THR A 121 6.97 -11.65 14.02
N LEU A 122 5.96 -11.87 13.17
CA LEU A 122 5.06 -13.02 13.25
C LEU A 122 5.81 -14.34 13.08
N ARG A 123 6.69 -14.39 12.11
CA ARG A 123 7.51 -15.58 11.83
C ARG A 123 8.42 -15.93 13.01
N GLN A 124 9.04 -14.94 13.63
CA GLN A 124 9.86 -15.15 14.81
C GLN A 124 9.06 -15.70 16.00
N LYS A 125 7.82 -15.21 16.19
CA LYS A 125 6.91 -15.70 17.24
C LYS A 125 6.41 -17.12 16.99
N SER A 126 6.22 -17.49 15.74
CA SER A 126 5.72 -18.81 15.32
C SER A 126 6.82 -19.87 15.21
N CYS A 127 7.90 -19.72 15.86
CA CYS A 127 9.26 -20.23 15.71
C CYS A 127 9.46 -21.75 15.56
N LEU A 128 8.42 -22.59 15.54
CA LEU A 128 8.60 -24.05 15.60
C LEU A 128 8.67 -24.77 14.25
N THR A 129 8.38 -24.13 13.12
CA THR A 129 8.19 -24.86 11.85
C THR A 129 8.82 -24.26 10.60
N TYR A 130 9.46 -23.10 10.67
CA TYR A 130 10.03 -22.51 9.46
C TYR A 130 11.51 -22.21 9.63
N PRO A 131 12.36 -23.09 9.09
CA PRO A 131 13.78 -22.81 9.05
C PRO A 131 14.05 -21.59 8.20
N ASP A 132 14.96 -20.74 8.68
CA ASP A 132 15.69 -19.78 7.87
C ASP A 132 14.86 -18.60 7.29
N LEU A 133 14.25 -17.78 8.18
CA LEU A 133 13.72 -16.46 7.78
C LEU A 133 14.77 -15.62 7.06
N ASP A 134 16.01 -15.75 7.45
CA ASP A 134 17.15 -15.05 6.86
C ASP A 134 17.60 -15.65 5.52
N LYS A 135 16.90 -16.66 5.01
CA LYS A 135 17.23 -17.35 3.75
C LYS A 135 16.14 -17.17 2.67
N GLN A 136 15.19 -16.28 2.85
CA GLN A 136 14.16 -15.98 1.86
C GLN A 136 14.45 -14.68 1.12
N ASP A 137 13.99 -14.58 -0.10
CA ASP A 137 14.05 -13.33 -0.86
C ASP A 137 12.77 -12.54 -0.66
N TYR A 138 12.93 -11.22 -0.54
CA TYR A 138 11.83 -10.31 -0.27
C TYR A 138 11.82 -9.14 -1.24
N ILE A 139 10.65 -8.77 -1.74
CA ILE A 139 10.42 -7.54 -2.50
C ILE A 139 9.38 -6.70 -1.77
N ILE A 140 9.76 -5.50 -1.40
CA ILE A 140 8.88 -4.51 -0.80
C ILE A 140 8.65 -3.42 -1.84
N LEU A 141 7.40 -3.23 -2.24
CA LEU A 141 7.04 -2.27 -3.29
C LEU A 141 7.23 -0.82 -2.85
N ASN A 142 7.11 -0.56 -1.53
CA ASN A 142 7.09 0.78 -0.93
C ASN A 142 5.91 1.66 -1.41
N SER A 143 5.25 1.24 -2.47
CA SER A 143 3.97 1.71 -3.00
C SER A 143 3.56 0.77 -4.13
N VAL A 144 2.26 0.47 -4.27
CA VAL A 144 1.74 -0.33 -5.41
C VAL A 144 2.08 0.29 -6.77
N SER A 145 2.30 1.60 -6.83
CA SER A 145 2.75 2.29 -8.07
C SER A 145 4.12 1.84 -8.58
N ASN A 146 4.92 1.19 -7.74
CA ASN A 146 6.22 0.63 -8.12
C ASN A 146 6.13 -0.83 -8.62
N LEU A 147 4.93 -1.40 -8.76
CA LEU A 147 4.75 -2.81 -9.14
C LEU A 147 5.51 -3.17 -10.43
N SER A 148 5.49 -2.30 -11.43
CA SER A 148 6.19 -2.52 -12.70
C SER A 148 7.71 -2.74 -12.54
N LYS A 149 8.33 -2.15 -11.52
CA LYS A 149 9.76 -2.33 -11.22
C LYS A 149 10.06 -3.72 -10.63
N ALA A 150 9.06 -4.35 -10.01
CA ALA A 150 9.19 -5.68 -9.44
C ALA A 150 9.02 -6.80 -10.49
N LEU A 151 8.41 -6.53 -11.64
CA LEU A 151 8.09 -7.58 -12.61
C LEU A 151 9.35 -8.33 -13.07
N TYR A 152 10.38 -7.61 -13.52
CA TYR A 152 11.58 -8.28 -14.02
C TYR A 152 12.26 -9.21 -13.00
N PRO A 153 12.57 -8.79 -11.76
CA PRO A 153 13.16 -9.67 -10.76
C PRO A 153 12.25 -10.85 -10.36
N LEU A 154 10.93 -10.70 -10.40
CA LEU A 154 9.97 -11.77 -10.09
C LEU A 154 10.01 -12.92 -11.09
N GLY A 155 10.44 -12.71 -12.30
CA GLY A 155 10.58 -13.75 -13.32
C GLY A 155 11.47 -14.93 -12.88
N ASN A 156 12.36 -14.73 -11.91
CA ASN A 156 13.29 -15.75 -11.42
C ASN A 156 12.69 -16.68 -10.33
N TYR A 157 11.44 -16.47 -9.91
CA TYR A 157 10.82 -17.23 -8.81
C TYR A 157 9.73 -18.16 -9.29
N GLU A 158 9.70 -19.38 -8.76
CA GLU A 158 8.63 -20.35 -8.98
C GLU A 158 7.41 -20.07 -8.09
N HIS A 159 7.62 -19.48 -6.92
CA HIS A 159 6.58 -19.17 -5.96
C HIS A 159 6.66 -17.70 -5.53
N ILE A 160 5.57 -16.95 -5.75
CA ILE A 160 5.45 -15.54 -5.41
C ILE A 160 4.31 -15.37 -4.41
N HIS A 161 4.62 -15.06 -3.16
CA HIS A 161 3.63 -14.87 -2.10
C HIS A 161 3.38 -13.38 -1.88
N CYS A 162 2.16 -12.91 -2.15
CA CYS A 162 1.80 -11.49 -2.04
C CYS A 162 1.08 -11.22 -0.71
N PHE A 163 1.65 -10.33 0.10
CA PHE A 163 1.09 -9.81 1.36
C PHE A 163 0.76 -8.32 1.18
N PHE A 164 -0.31 -8.04 0.42
CA PHE A 164 -0.72 -6.68 0.11
C PHE A 164 -1.92 -6.26 0.98
N ASP A 165 -2.21 -4.96 1.01
CA ASP A 165 -3.34 -4.42 1.75
C ASP A 165 -4.66 -4.99 1.21
N ASN A 166 -5.64 -5.22 2.09
CA ASN A 166 -7.00 -5.65 1.74
C ASN A 166 -7.84 -4.46 1.25
N ASP A 167 -7.33 -3.77 0.23
CA ASP A 167 -8.03 -2.67 -0.44
C ASP A 167 -8.01 -2.83 -1.97
N ALA A 168 -8.67 -1.92 -2.68
CA ALA A 168 -8.80 -1.99 -4.14
C ALA A 168 -7.44 -1.94 -4.86
N ALA A 169 -6.45 -1.22 -4.32
CA ALA A 169 -5.14 -1.09 -4.91
C ALA A 169 -4.32 -2.38 -4.75
N GLY A 170 -4.31 -2.97 -3.56
CA GLY A 170 -3.67 -4.25 -3.29
C GLY A 170 -4.28 -5.39 -4.11
N MET A 171 -5.61 -5.48 -4.17
CA MET A 171 -6.32 -6.47 -5.00
C MET A 171 -5.98 -6.34 -6.49
N LYS A 172 -5.93 -5.11 -7.01
CA LYS A 172 -5.55 -4.86 -8.41
C LYS A 172 -4.11 -5.29 -8.69
N ALA A 173 -3.19 -5.01 -7.77
CA ALA A 173 -1.79 -5.41 -7.90
C ALA A 173 -1.65 -6.95 -7.94
N VAL A 174 -2.37 -7.68 -7.09
CA VAL A 174 -2.40 -9.16 -7.14
C VAL A 174 -2.95 -9.67 -8.46
N GLN A 175 -4.03 -9.06 -8.98
CA GLN A 175 -4.59 -9.44 -10.28
C GLN A 175 -3.61 -9.21 -11.43
N GLU A 176 -2.84 -8.12 -11.39
CA GLU A 176 -1.81 -7.82 -12.39
C GLU A 176 -0.69 -8.86 -12.33
N LEU A 177 -0.22 -9.23 -11.16
CA LEU A 177 0.75 -10.29 -10.97
C LEU A 177 0.23 -11.65 -11.45
N HIS A 178 -1.02 -12.00 -11.17
CA HIS A 178 -1.63 -13.24 -11.67
C HIS A 178 -1.71 -13.26 -13.21
N ARG A 179 -1.93 -12.11 -13.85
CA ARG A 179 -1.93 -12.03 -15.32
C ARG A 179 -0.56 -12.30 -15.91
N GLU A 180 0.51 -11.85 -15.22
CA GLU A 180 1.89 -12.00 -15.69
C GLU A 180 2.48 -13.38 -15.35
N TYR A 181 2.27 -13.87 -14.12
CA TYR A 181 2.95 -15.07 -13.60
C TYR A 181 2.02 -16.26 -13.35
N GLY A 182 0.72 -16.11 -13.54
CA GLY A 182 -0.26 -17.19 -13.45
C GLY A 182 -0.28 -17.88 -12.09
N TRP A 183 -0.19 -19.20 -12.10
CA TRP A 183 -0.26 -20.06 -10.92
C TRP A 183 0.90 -19.90 -9.93
N ARG A 184 2.00 -19.28 -10.34
CA ARG A 184 3.16 -19.00 -9.47
C ARG A 184 2.81 -17.97 -8.38
N VAL A 185 1.78 -17.17 -8.58
CA VAL A 185 1.33 -16.14 -7.64
C VAL A 185 0.34 -16.71 -6.64
N ARG A 186 0.58 -16.46 -5.36
CA ARG A 186 -0.32 -16.77 -4.26
C ARG A 186 -0.69 -15.50 -3.51
N ASP A 187 -1.96 -15.18 -3.49
CA ASP A 187 -2.51 -14.14 -2.63
C ASP A 187 -2.55 -14.64 -1.18
N SER A 188 -1.64 -14.11 -0.35
CA SER A 188 -1.53 -14.42 1.07
C SER A 188 -2.29 -13.45 1.96
N SER A 189 -2.92 -12.40 1.41
CA SER A 189 -3.74 -11.43 2.15
C SER A 189 -4.95 -12.08 2.80
N ARG A 190 -5.39 -13.22 2.28
CA ARG A 190 -6.49 -14.03 2.84
C ARG A 190 -6.24 -14.48 4.28
N ILE A 191 -4.97 -14.60 4.71
CA ILE A 191 -4.60 -14.96 6.08
C ILE A 191 -5.09 -13.89 7.08
N TYR A 192 -5.17 -12.64 6.62
CA TYR A 192 -5.60 -11.49 7.43
C TYR A 192 -6.79 -10.75 6.80
N SER A 193 -7.72 -11.47 6.17
CA SER A 193 -8.88 -10.90 5.46
C SER A 193 -9.79 -10.00 6.31
N ASN A 194 -9.80 -10.18 7.65
CA ASN A 194 -10.55 -9.34 8.60
C ASN A 194 -9.79 -8.07 9.03
N TYR A 195 -8.65 -7.80 8.44
CA TYR A 195 -7.75 -6.69 8.77
C TYR A 195 -7.40 -5.92 7.51
N LYS A 196 -7.06 -4.65 7.65
CA LYS A 196 -6.67 -3.83 6.51
C LYS A 196 -5.37 -4.30 5.89
N ASP A 197 -4.38 -4.56 6.72
CA ASP A 197 -3.02 -4.92 6.35
C ASP A 197 -2.42 -5.94 7.33
N LEU A 198 -1.24 -6.45 7.04
CA LEU A 198 -0.56 -7.43 7.88
C LEU A 198 -0.12 -6.83 9.24
N ASN A 199 0.16 -5.53 9.29
CA ASN A 199 0.49 -4.89 10.54
C ASN A 199 -0.72 -4.73 11.46
N ASP A 200 -1.89 -4.42 10.93
CA ASP A 200 -3.14 -4.40 11.71
C ASP A 200 -3.50 -5.81 12.19
N TYR A 201 -3.23 -6.87 11.41
CA TYR A 201 -3.34 -8.26 11.87
C TYR A 201 -2.41 -8.57 13.04
N LEU A 202 -1.12 -8.22 12.95
CA LEU A 202 -0.15 -8.39 14.02
C LEU A 202 -0.60 -7.71 15.33
N ARG A 203 -1.26 -6.55 15.22
CA ARG A 203 -1.79 -5.77 16.34
C ARG A 203 -3.15 -6.23 16.83
N GLY A 204 -3.83 -7.13 16.14
CA GLY A 204 -5.21 -7.52 16.43
C GLY A 204 -6.25 -6.42 16.13
N LYS A 205 -5.91 -5.41 15.32
CA LYS A 205 -6.78 -4.29 14.98
C LYS A 205 -7.66 -4.63 13.79
N LYS A 206 -8.78 -5.29 14.03
CA LYS A 206 -9.76 -5.67 12.98
C LYS A 206 -10.37 -4.46 12.30
N LEU A 207 -10.78 -4.66 11.03
CA LEU A 207 -11.65 -3.72 10.34
C LEU A 207 -12.94 -3.51 11.15
N SER A 208 -13.32 -2.26 11.38
CA SER A 208 -14.64 -1.96 11.94
C SER A 208 -15.67 -2.46 10.94
N GLN A 209 -16.49 -3.42 11.32
CA GLN A 209 -17.70 -3.74 10.56
C GLN A 209 -18.60 -2.53 10.69
N SER A 210 -18.60 -1.65 9.69
CA SER A 210 -19.71 -0.73 9.49
C SER A 210 -20.92 -1.61 9.11
N LEU A 211 -21.78 -1.89 10.09
CA LEU A 211 -23.11 -2.44 9.87
C LEU A 211 -23.97 -1.36 9.22
N GLU A 212 -23.63 -0.98 8.01
CA GLU A 212 -24.59 -0.34 7.11
C GLU A 212 -25.46 -1.43 6.54
N PHE A 213 -26.47 -1.85 7.32
CA PHE A 213 -27.67 -2.42 6.73
C PHE A 213 -28.25 -1.33 5.83
N PRO A 214 -28.44 -1.57 4.53
CA PRO A 214 -29.17 -0.63 3.70
C PRO A 214 -30.55 -0.46 4.33
N GLN A 215 -30.87 0.73 4.84
CA GLN A 215 -32.20 1.07 5.30
C GLN A 215 -33.15 0.82 4.12
N PRO A 216 -34.25 0.08 4.29
CA PRO A 216 -35.21 -0.10 3.21
C PRO A 216 -35.68 1.28 2.79
N THR A 217 -35.40 1.65 1.57
CA THR A 217 -35.92 2.86 0.93
C THR A 217 -37.43 2.84 1.07
N LYS A 218 -37.99 3.78 1.82
CA LYS A 218 -39.44 4.01 1.88
C LYS A 218 -39.91 4.22 0.45
N GLN A 219 -40.54 3.21 -0.11
CA GLN A 219 -41.27 3.35 -1.37
C GLN A 219 -42.33 4.39 -1.12
N THR A 220 -42.22 5.52 -1.79
CA THR A 220 -43.24 6.55 -1.84
C THR A 220 -44.48 5.89 -2.45
N GLU A 221 -45.48 5.62 -1.63
CA GLU A 221 -46.82 5.19 -2.09
C GLU A 221 -47.33 6.28 -3.03
N ARG A 222 -47.31 6.01 -4.32
CA ARG A 222 -48.06 6.79 -5.30
C ARG A 222 -49.52 6.53 -5.05
N GLN A 223 -50.20 7.51 -4.46
CA GLN A 223 -51.66 7.54 -4.40
C GLN A 223 -52.22 7.45 -5.82
N VAL A 224 -52.84 6.34 -6.10
CA VAL A 224 -53.64 6.15 -7.32
C VAL A 224 -54.92 6.99 -7.15
N GLN A 225 -54.97 8.14 -7.82
CA GLN A 225 -56.19 8.95 -7.90
C GLN A 225 -57.24 8.16 -8.70
N GLN A 226 -58.35 7.82 -8.07
CA GLN A 226 -59.53 7.23 -8.73
C GLN A 226 -60.17 8.26 -9.67
N PRO A 227 -60.62 7.88 -10.88
CA PRO A 227 -61.26 8.80 -11.81
C PRO A 227 -62.68 9.15 -11.31
N THR A 228 -62.93 10.45 -11.15
CA THR A 228 -64.25 11.00 -10.81
C THR A 228 -65.28 10.74 -11.93
N LYS A 229 -66.42 10.08 -11.61
CA LYS A 229 -67.53 9.88 -12.52
C LYS A 229 -68.19 11.22 -12.85
N LYS A 230 -68.15 11.64 -14.14
CA LYS A 230 -68.96 12.75 -14.66
C LYS A 230 -70.44 12.39 -14.66
N LYS A 231 -71.23 13.16 -13.91
CA LYS A 231 -72.70 13.11 -13.96
C LYS A 231 -73.17 13.65 -15.32
N GLY A 232 -73.84 12.80 -16.09
CA GLY A 232 -74.55 13.20 -17.31
C GLY A 232 -75.74 14.10 -17.01
N LYS A 233 -75.83 15.22 -17.74
CA LYS A 233 -77.07 16.06 -17.74
C LYS A 233 -78.07 15.40 -18.64
N GLY A 234 -79.25 15.05 -18.03
CA GLY A 234 -80.41 14.62 -18.79
C GLY A 234 -81.01 15.79 -19.54
N PHE A 235 -81.37 15.55 -20.80
CA PHE A 235 -82.18 16.41 -21.60
C PHE A 235 -83.62 15.93 -21.41
N ARG A 236 -84.54 16.88 -21.05
CA ARG A 236 -86.02 16.67 -21.09
C ARG A 236 -86.48 17.23 -22.41
N MET A 237 -87.32 16.47 -23.04
CA MET A 237 -88.51 16.87 -23.78
C MET A 237 -89.65 16.08 -23.24
#